data_2e719ffe5d2b7abe8379652d376255af
#
_entry.id   2e719ffe5d2b7abe8379652d376255af
#
_cell.length_a   1.000
_cell.length_b   1.000
_cell.length_c   1.000
_cell.angle_alpha   90.00
_cell.angle_beta   90.00
_cell.angle_gamma   90.00
#
_symmetry.space_group_name_H-M   'P 1'
#
loop_
_entity.id
_entity.type
_entity.pdbx_description
1 polymer ?
#
loop_
_entity_poly.entity_id
_entity_poly.type
_entity_poly.pdbx_seq_one_letter_code
_entity_poly.pdbx_strand_id
1 'polypeptide(L)'
;ALELSPILSPLAPVKEHVVIPTGLAHRQAEAWGDGNGEHSRASGVWLNGVHPKRTEGADVRAGTTADQIAAQALGQGTPLPSLEISIENSYVVGNCDNGYSCVYTNTISWRSPTTPLPMEHNPRVVFERLFGEGGTTTERLARLREDRSILDAVRDDMTRLERKLGAGDRVRVSQYLDAVREIERRIQRVEAQADEAELPENLARPVGIPESFDEHARLMFDLQALAFQADITRVFTYLIGREQTAQSYPEIGVPDAHHATSHHQMDPGKLEQYAKINTYHVDLLAGFLKQLQSTPDGDGSLLDQSLILYGGGISDGDQHSHIDLPLILAGGGAGQLEGRRHVRYPTDTPMTNLLLAMLDKAGVVHAEQFGDATGRLDLEPLNV
;
A
#
# COMPACT_ATOMS: atom_id res chain seq x y z
N ALA A 1 22.73 -4.40 -17.67
CA ALA A 1 22.83 -3.14 -16.93
C ALA A 1 21.49 -2.40 -17.06
N LEU A 2 21.04 -1.72 -16.00
CA LEU A 2 19.81 -0.92 -16.03
C LEU A 2 20.06 0.39 -16.81
N GLU A 3 19.27 0.62 -17.85
CA GLU A 3 19.16 1.91 -18.54
C GLU A 3 17.80 2.51 -18.17
N LEU A 4 17.80 3.76 -17.67
CA LEU A 4 16.58 4.45 -17.29
C LEU A 4 15.97 5.14 -18.51
N SER A 5 14.68 4.88 -18.76
CA SER A 5 13.92 5.66 -19.74
C SER A 5 13.74 7.12 -19.28
N PRO A 6 13.31 8.04 -20.13
CA PRO A 6 13.02 9.42 -19.71
C PRO A 6 12.09 9.51 -18.51
N ILE A 7 11.03 8.68 -18.45
CA ILE A 7 10.08 8.62 -17.34
C ILE A 7 10.75 8.18 -16.05
N LEU A 8 11.70 7.26 -16.10
CA LEU A 8 12.41 6.72 -14.95
C LEU A 8 13.66 7.52 -14.57
N SER A 9 14.01 8.58 -15.30
CA SER A 9 15.20 9.39 -15.06
C SER A 9 15.33 9.95 -13.63
N PRO A 10 14.25 10.29 -12.89
CA PRO A 10 14.35 10.74 -11.52
C PRO A 10 14.98 9.73 -10.55
N LEU A 11 14.95 8.43 -10.90
CA LEU A 11 15.56 7.35 -10.10
C LEU A 11 17.08 7.27 -10.21
N ALA A 12 17.73 8.08 -11.07
CA ALA A 12 19.16 8.01 -11.30
C ALA A 12 20.01 8.08 -10.00
N PRO A 13 19.67 8.92 -8.99
CA PRO A 13 20.44 8.98 -7.73
C PRO A 13 20.36 7.71 -6.87
N VAL A 14 19.29 6.94 -6.98
CA VAL A 14 19.01 5.71 -6.20
C VAL A 14 19.07 4.45 -7.07
N LYS A 15 19.59 4.54 -8.28
CA LYS A 15 19.65 3.48 -9.30
C LYS A 15 20.24 2.17 -8.78
N GLU A 16 21.21 2.25 -7.87
CA GLU A 16 21.87 1.08 -7.27
C GLU A 16 20.90 0.19 -6.47
N HIS A 17 19.75 0.74 -6.04
CA HIS A 17 18.70 0.03 -5.29
C HIS A 17 17.48 -0.32 -6.14
N VAL A 18 17.54 -0.17 -7.46
CA VAL A 18 16.37 -0.31 -8.35
C VAL A 18 16.47 -1.55 -9.23
N VAL A 19 15.41 -2.32 -9.26
CA VAL A 19 15.16 -3.41 -10.22
C VAL A 19 13.91 -3.09 -11.01
N ILE A 20 13.96 -3.20 -12.32
CA ILE A 20 12.81 -3.08 -13.22
C ILE A 20 12.43 -4.48 -13.72
N PRO A 21 11.41 -5.13 -13.18
CA PRO A 21 10.87 -6.36 -13.74
C PRO A 21 9.92 -6.04 -14.91
N THR A 22 10.02 -6.76 -16.03
CA THR A 22 9.10 -6.66 -17.17
C THR A 22 8.57 -8.03 -17.56
N GLY A 23 7.46 -8.06 -18.31
CA GLY A 23 6.76 -9.28 -18.70
C GLY A 23 5.72 -9.78 -17.71
N LEU A 24 5.52 -9.07 -16.59
CA LEU A 24 4.55 -9.47 -15.56
C LEU A 24 3.14 -9.01 -15.89
N ALA A 25 2.14 -9.79 -15.48
CA ALA A 25 0.74 -9.53 -15.81
C ALA A 25 -0.21 -9.85 -14.64
N HIS A 26 -1.37 -9.18 -14.66
CA HIS A 26 -2.53 -9.50 -13.82
C HIS A 26 -3.67 -10.08 -14.67
N ARG A 27 -3.58 -11.34 -15.05
CA ARG A 27 -4.63 -12.01 -15.84
C ARG A 27 -5.97 -12.09 -15.12
N GLN A 28 -5.97 -12.05 -13.80
CA GLN A 28 -7.20 -12.02 -13.00
C GLN A 28 -7.92 -10.65 -13.05
N ALA A 29 -7.32 -9.61 -13.67
CA ALA A 29 -7.97 -8.35 -13.97
C ALA A 29 -8.80 -8.38 -15.27
N GLU A 30 -8.60 -9.40 -16.12
CA GLU A 30 -9.40 -9.59 -17.33
C GLU A 30 -10.88 -9.84 -17.00
N ALA A 31 -11.76 -9.54 -17.93
CA ALA A 31 -13.22 -9.58 -17.69
C ALA A 31 -13.77 -10.96 -17.32
N TRP A 32 -13.24 -12.03 -17.90
CA TRP A 32 -13.69 -13.43 -17.70
C TRP A 32 -15.20 -13.64 -17.83
N GLY A 33 -15.89 -12.73 -18.56
CA GLY A 33 -17.33 -12.73 -18.76
C GLY A 33 -18.09 -11.67 -17.94
N ASP A 34 -17.42 -10.94 -17.05
CA ASP A 34 -18.03 -9.90 -16.21
C ASP A 34 -18.33 -8.59 -16.98
N GLY A 35 -17.87 -8.45 -18.24
CA GLY A 35 -18.00 -7.22 -19.01
C GLY A 35 -17.04 -6.14 -18.53
N ASN A 36 -17.45 -4.88 -18.66
CA ASN A 36 -16.64 -3.72 -18.24
C ASN A 36 -16.40 -3.71 -16.73
N GLY A 37 -15.40 -2.97 -16.26
CA GLY A 37 -15.00 -2.90 -14.84
C GLY A 37 -13.51 -3.10 -14.67
N GLU A 38 -12.75 -2.73 -15.69
CA GLU A 38 -11.29 -2.91 -15.78
C GLU A 38 -10.57 -2.23 -14.63
N HIS A 39 -10.99 -1.03 -14.26
CA HIS A 39 -10.39 -0.24 -13.18
C HIS A 39 -10.59 -0.90 -11.81
N SER A 40 -11.82 -1.35 -11.52
CA SER A 40 -12.12 -2.06 -10.28
C SER A 40 -11.35 -3.37 -10.17
N ARG A 41 -11.21 -4.09 -11.30
CA ARG A 41 -10.43 -5.33 -11.34
C ARG A 41 -8.94 -5.05 -11.18
N ALA A 42 -8.40 -4.02 -11.86
CA ALA A 42 -6.99 -3.64 -11.73
C ALA A 42 -6.57 -3.40 -10.28
N SER A 43 -7.33 -2.58 -9.55
CA SER A 43 -7.07 -2.34 -8.11
C SER A 43 -7.34 -3.57 -7.25
N GLY A 44 -8.44 -4.29 -7.51
CA GLY A 44 -8.87 -5.45 -6.71
C GLY A 44 -7.90 -6.62 -6.75
N VAL A 45 -7.14 -6.80 -7.84
CA VAL A 45 -6.14 -7.88 -8.00
C VAL A 45 -4.74 -7.47 -7.60
N TRP A 46 -4.45 -6.17 -7.45
CA TRP A 46 -3.11 -5.60 -7.40
C TRP A 46 -2.14 -6.32 -6.46
N LEU A 47 -2.53 -6.59 -5.23
CA LEU A 47 -1.67 -7.25 -4.23
C LEU A 47 -2.09 -8.68 -3.88
N ASN A 48 -2.97 -9.33 -4.66
CA ASN A 48 -3.44 -10.68 -4.36
C ASN A 48 -3.62 -11.62 -5.55
N GLY A 49 -3.76 -11.11 -6.79
CA GLY A 49 -3.96 -11.91 -8.00
C GLY A 49 -5.25 -12.75 -7.98
N VAL A 50 -6.29 -12.30 -7.29
CA VAL A 50 -7.59 -12.98 -7.25
C VAL A 50 -8.64 -12.12 -7.94
N HIS A 51 -9.35 -12.68 -8.92
CA HIS A 51 -10.44 -12.00 -9.61
C HIS A 51 -11.50 -11.51 -8.59
N PRO A 52 -11.78 -10.20 -8.51
CA PRO A 52 -12.72 -9.66 -7.55
C PRO A 52 -14.14 -10.02 -7.95
N LYS A 53 -14.97 -10.34 -6.96
CA LYS A 53 -16.39 -10.64 -7.22
C LYS A 53 -17.10 -9.42 -7.75
N ARG A 54 -17.74 -9.56 -8.94
CA ARG A 54 -18.60 -8.51 -9.49
C ARG A 54 -19.84 -8.35 -8.62
N THR A 55 -19.90 -7.28 -7.87
CA THR A 55 -21.01 -6.91 -6.99
C THR A 55 -20.98 -5.44 -6.65
N GLU A 56 -22.14 -4.82 -6.55
CA GLU A 56 -22.33 -3.45 -6.04
C GLU A 56 -22.75 -3.47 -4.57
N GLY A 57 -23.02 -4.64 -4.02
CA GLY A 57 -23.51 -4.85 -2.66
C GLY A 57 -22.38 -4.96 -1.62
N ALA A 58 -22.78 -5.34 -0.42
CA ALA A 58 -21.86 -5.53 0.71
C ALA A 58 -21.14 -6.89 0.68
N ASP A 59 -21.47 -7.77 -0.24
CA ASP A 59 -20.91 -9.11 -0.39
C ASP A 59 -19.64 -9.12 -1.27
N VAL A 60 -18.85 -8.06 -1.16
CA VAL A 60 -17.55 -7.91 -1.82
C VAL A 60 -16.59 -9.03 -1.47
N ARG A 61 -15.77 -9.42 -2.44
CA ARG A 61 -14.77 -10.46 -2.26
C ARG A 61 -13.59 -10.27 -3.22
N ALA A 62 -12.39 -10.35 -2.66
CA ALA A 62 -11.12 -10.41 -3.39
C ALA A 62 -10.20 -11.45 -2.72
N GLY A 63 -8.89 -11.31 -2.80
CA GLY A 63 -7.93 -12.15 -2.06
C GLY A 63 -7.41 -11.43 -0.82
N THR A 64 -6.87 -12.16 0.15
CA THR A 64 -5.99 -11.57 1.17
C THR A 64 -4.75 -11.06 0.46
N THR A 65 -4.36 -9.81 0.71
CA THR A 65 -3.26 -9.16 0.00
C THR A 65 -1.89 -9.44 0.63
N ALA A 66 -0.83 -9.37 -0.18
CA ALA A 66 0.53 -9.67 0.25
C ALA A 66 1.00 -8.79 1.42
N ASP A 67 0.64 -7.50 1.42
CA ASP A 67 0.90 -6.58 2.52
C ASP A 67 0.25 -7.06 3.83
N GLN A 68 -0.97 -7.59 3.78
CA GLN A 68 -1.67 -8.10 4.95
C GLN A 68 -1.14 -9.45 5.43
N ILE A 69 -0.62 -10.29 4.52
CA ILE A 69 0.14 -11.49 4.91
C ILE A 69 1.44 -11.07 5.61
N ALA A 70 2.16 -10.10 5.07
CA ALA A 70 3.35 -9.53 5.69
C ALA A 70 3.03 -8.89 7.06
N ALA A 71 1.94 -8.13 7.17
CA ALA A 71 1.51 -7.50 8.41
C ALA A 71 1.18 -8.50 9.53
N GLN A 72 0.62 -9.66 9.19
CA GLN A 72 0.38 -10.73 10.16
C GLN A 72 1.68 -11.29 10.75
N ALA A 73 2.75 -11.34 9.97
CA ALA A 73 4.05 -11.84 10.41
C ALA A 73 4.91 -10.74 11.06
N LEU A 74 5.14 -9.64 10.34
CA LEU A 74 6.07 -8.58 10.73
C LEU A 74 5.48 -7.59 11.73
N GLY A 75 4.16 -7.38 11.69
CA GLY A 75 3.44 -6.44 12.55
C GLY A 75 3.23 -6.90 13.99
N GLN A 76 3.67 -8.12 14.35
CA GLN A 76 3.54 -8.61 15.72
C GLN A 76 4.43 -7.88 16.72
N GLY A 77 5.54 -7.29 16.25
CA GLY A 77 6.51 -6.54 17.06
C GLY A 77 6.30 -5.02 17.05
N THR A 78 5.34 -4.51 16.29
CA THR A 78 5.15 -3.06 16.09
C THR A 78 3.82 -2.55 16.65
N PRO A 79 3.71 -1.26 17.04
CA PRO A 79 2.45 -0.64 17.47
C PRO A 79 1.33 -0.75 16.44
N LEU A 80 1.63 -0.55 15.15
CA LEU A 80 0.71 -0.75 14.03
C LEU A 80 1.15 -1.95 13.21
N PRO A 81 0.29 -2.96 12.97
CA PRO A 81 0.64 -4.08 12.09
C PRO A 81 0.91 -3.64 10.67
N SER A 82 0.14 -2.67 10.18
CA SER A 82 0.27 -2.04 8.86
C SER A 82 -0.32 -0.64 8.85
N LEU A 83 0.01 0.13 7.82
CA LEU A 83 -0.53 1.46 7.56
C LEU A 83 -0.98 1.54 6.10
N GLU A 84 -2.27 1.79 5.89
CA GLU A 84 -2.90 1.96 4.59
C GLU A 84 -3.23 3.43 4.38
N ILE A 85 -2.61 4.07 3.37
CA ILE A 85 -2.79 5.49 3.08
C ILE A 85 -3.05 5.74 1.59
N SER A 86 -3.71 6.87 1.31
CA SER A 86 -4.00 7.32 -0.05
C SER A 86 -3.89 8.84 -0.16
N ILE A 87 -3.83 9.36 -1.37
CA ILE A 87 -3.96 10.81 -1.64
C ILE A 87 -5.42 11.22 -1.71
N GLU A 88 -6.25 10.37 -2.28
CA GLU A 88 -7.65 10.68 -2.50
C GLU A 88 -8.52 10.05 -1.42
N ASN A 89 -9.65 10.68 -1.15
CA ASN A 89 -10.62 10.17 -0.20
C ASN A 89 -11.16 8.80 -0.66
N SER A 90 -11.07 7.81 0.22
CA SER A 90 -11.42 6.42 -0.04
C SER A 90 -12.82 6.10 0.49
N TYR A 91 -13.87 6.44 -0.27
CA TYR A 91 -15.23 5.99 0.05
C TYR A 91 -15.36 4.50 -0.25
N VAL A 92 -15.66 3.70 0.78
CA VAL A 92 -15.84 2.24 0.65
C VAL A 92 -17.28 1.84 0.34
N VAL A 93 -18.16 2.79 0.04
CA VAL A 93 -19.58 2.57 -0.28
C VAL A 93 -19.93 3.20 -1.62
N GLY A 94 -20.89 2.60 -2.33
CA GLY A 94 -21.37 3.05 -3.62
C GLY A 94 -20.89 2.17 -4.77
N ASN A 95 -21.35 2.52 -5.98
CA ASN A 95 -20.95 1.91 -7.25
C ASN A 95 -20.06 2.92 -8.00
N CYS A 96 -18.80 2.55 -8.22
CA CYS A 96 -17.80 3.40 -8.87
C CYS A 96 -17.42 2.93 -10.27
N ASP A 97 -17.75 1.69 -10.63
CA ASP A 97 -17.42 1.11 -11.93
C ASP A 97 -18.44 0.01 -12.27
N ASN A 98 -18.75 -0.19 -13.50
CA ASN A 98 -19.74 -1.08 -14.14
C ASN A 98 -20.08 -2.39 -13.39
N GLY A 99 -20.91 -2.34 -12.36
CA GLY A 99 -21.31 -3.49 -11.54
C GLY A 99 -20.34 -3.84 -10.41
N TYR A 100 -19.37 -2.97 -10.13
CA TYR A 100 -18.41 -3.14 -9.04
C TYR A 100 -18.58 -2.07 -7.95
N SER A 101 -18.52 -2.48 -6.70
CA SER A 101 -18.51 -1.59 -5.54
C SER A 101 -17.28 -0.67 -5.55
N CYS A 102 -17.45 0.56 -5.06
CA CYS A 102 -16.36 1.52 -4.89
C CYS A 102 -15.21 1.00 -4.02
N VAL A 103 -15.44 0.00 -3.18
CA VAL A 103 -14.39 -0.58 -2.36
C VAL A 103 -13.23 -1.14 -3.20
N TYR A 104 -13.50 -1.66 -4.40
CA TYR A 104 -12.46 -2.24 -5.25
C TYR A 104 -11.51 -1.20 -5.85
N THR A 105 -11.99 0.03 -6.11
CA THR A 105 -11.15 1.12 -6.63
C THR A 105 -10.49 1.95 -5.53
N ASN A 106 -11.01 1.89 -4.30
CA ASN A 106 -10.64 2.78 -3.21
C ASN A 106 -9.77 2.13 -2.13
N THR A 107 -9.46 0.84 -2.27
CA THR A 107 -8.43 0.18 -1.46
C THR A 107 -7.70 -0.88 -2.24
N ILE A 108 -6.41 -1.02 -1.93
CA ILE A 108 -5.55 -2.09 -2.46
C ILE A 108 -5.15 -3.09 -1.39
N SER A 109 -5.67 -2.94 -0.15
CA SER A 109 -5.32 -3.79 1.00
C SER A 109 -6.53 -4.53 1.52
N TRP A 110 -6.44 -5.86 1.59
CA TRP A 110 -7.50 -6.74 2.06
C TRP A 110 -6.95 -7.67 3.14
N ARG A 111 -7.44 -7.51 4.37
CA ARG A 111 -7.04 -8.34 5.53
C ARG A 111 -7.49 -9.79 5.38
N SER A 112 -8.62 -10.00 4.73
CA SER A 112 -9.17 -11.29 4.36
C SER A 112 -9.92 -11.16 3.03
N PRO A 113 -10.35 -12.26 2.38
CA PRO A 113 -11.10 -12.17 1.13
C PRO A 113 -12.35 -11.28 1.16
N THR A 114 -12.88 -10.96 2.33
CA THR A 114 -14.10 -10.17 2.53
C THR A 114 -13.91 -8.94 3.42
N THR A 115 -12.68 -8.61 3.78
CA THR A 115 -12.37 -7.50 4.70
C THR A 115 -11.40 -6.52 4.05
N PRO A 116 -11.90 -5.58 3.23
CA PRO A 116 -11.09 -4.48 2.72
C PRO A 116 -10.67 -3.55 3.85
N LEU A 117 -9.49 -2.96 3.75
CA LEU A 117 -8.99 -1.97 4.70
C LEU A 117 -9.19 -0.56 4.13
N PRO A 118 -9.87 0.35 4.85
CA PRO A 118 -9.95 1.74 4.45
C PRO A 118 -8.57 2.39 4.42
N MET A 119 -8.31 3.21 3.41
CA MET A 119 -7.07 3.97 3.28
C MET A 119 -7.26 5.39 3.79
N GLU A 120 -6.35 5.85 4.65
CA GLU A 120 -6.41 7.20 5.21
C GLU A 120 -5.72 8.21 4.29
N HIS A 121 -6.39 9.31 3.99
CA HIS A 121 -5.88 10.35 3.08
C HIS A 121 -5.52 11.67 3.79
N ASN A 122 -5.93 11.84 5.03
CA ASN A 122 -5.65 13.06 5.78
C ASN A 122 -4.33 12.93 6.55
N PRO A 123 -3.27 13.71 6.23
CA PRO A 123 -1.97 13.61 6.88
C PRO A 123 -2.04 13.83 8.40
N ARG A 124 -2.95 14.68 8.86
CA ARG A 124 -3.15 14.91 10.30
C ARG A 124 -3.67 13.65 10.98
N VAL A 125 -4.64 12.96 10.39
CA VAL A 125 -5.20 11.72 10.95
C VAL A 125 -4.14 10.61 10.93
N VAL A 126 -3.34 10.51 9.83
CA VAL A 126 -2.19 9.61 9.77
C VAL A 126 -1.20 9.92 10.88
N PHE A 127 -0.82 11.19 11.06
CA PHE A 127 0.06 11.60 12.14
C PHE A 127 -0.47 11.23 13.53
N GLU A 128 -1.75 11.49 13.80
CA GLU A 128 -2.39 11.15 15.07
C GLU A 128 -2.46 9.63 15.29
N ARG A 129 -2.66 8.86 14.22
CA ARG A 129 -2.62 7.38 14.27
C ARG A 129 -1.22 6.85 14.58
N LEU A 130 -0.17 7.51 14.09
CA LEU A 130 1.23 7.13 14.33
C LEU A 130 1.72 7.56 15.71
N PHE A 131 1.47 8.81 16.09
CA PHE A 131 2.12 9.47 17.23
C PHE A 131 1.15 9.89 18.35
N GLY A 132 -0.15 9.70 18.13
CA GLY A 132 -1.22 10.17 19.03
C GLY A 132 -1.54 11.66 18.82
N GLU A 133 -2.54 12.15 19.58
CA GLU A 133 -3.07 13.52 19.45
C GLU A 133 -2.11 14.65 19.87
N GLY A 134 -0.84 14.34 20.13
CA GLY A 134 0.15 15.27 20.69
C GLY A 134 0.11 15.32 22.23
N GLY A 135 0.90 16.20 22.81
CA GLY A 135 1.10 16.30 24.26
C GLY A 135 2.34 15.57 24.75
N THR A 136 2.59 15.66 26.04
CA THR A 136 3.71 14.98 26.71
C THR A 136 3.51 13.47 26.70
N THR A 137 4.59 12.70 26.85
CA THR A 137 4.53 11.24 27.02
C THR A 137 3.56 10.82 28.11
N THR A 138 3.52 11.54 29.22
CA THR A 138 2.61 11.29 30.36
C THR A 138 1.14 11.45 29.97
N GLU A 139 0.79 12.50 29.21
CA GLU A 139 -0.57 12.74 28.73
C GLU A 139 -1.02 11.69 27.70
N ARG A 140 -0.10 11.27 26.80
CA ARG A 140 -0.37 10.17 25.86
C ARG A 140 -0.63 8.86 26.58
N LEU A 141 0.19 8.51 27.56
CA LEU A 141 0.02 7.29 28.37
C LEU A 141 -1.28 7.32 29.20
N ALA A 142 -1.67 8.48 29.72
CA ALA A 142 -2.92 8.62 30.44
C ALA A 142 -4.14 8.34 29.52
N ARG A 143 -4.14 8.90 28.30
CA ARG A 143 -5.18 8.63 27.29
C ARG A 143 -5.24 7.15 26.88
N LEU A 144 -4.08 6.54 26.62
CA LEU A 144 -4.01 5.11 26.28
C LEU A 144 -4.58 4.21 27.39
N ARG A 145 -4.37 4.57 28.67
CA ARG A 145 -4.96 3.84 29.80
C ARG A 145 -6.47 4.00 29.88
N GLU A 146 -6.97 5.19 29.55
CA GLU A 146 -8.42 5.46 29.48
C GLU A 146 -9.07 4.64 28.36
N ASP A 147 -8.49 4.65 27.16
CA ASP A 147 -8.93 3.86 26.01
C ASP A 147 -8.94 2.35 26.32
N ARG A 148 -7.91 1.86 27.00
CA ARG A 148 -7.83 0.46 27.46
C ARG A 148 -8.97 0.10 28.41
N SER A 149 -9.30 0.96 29.36
CA SER A 149 -10.41 0.74 30.29
C SER A 149 -11.76 0.66 29.58
N ILE A 150 -11.96 1.47 28.52
CA ILE A 150 -13.16 1.44 27.69
C ILE A 150 -13.22 0.13 26.89
N LEU A 151 -12.08 -0.30 26.31
CA LEU A 151 -11.99 -1.54 25.53
C LEU A 151 -12.26 -2.78 26.39
N ASP A 152 -11.80 -2.82 27.62
CA ASP A 152 -12.08 -3.92 28.56
C ASP A 152 -13.59 -4.03 28.86
N ALA A 153 -14.27 -2.89 29.09
CA ALA A 153 -15.71 -2.87 29.29
C ALA A 153 -16.51 -3.34 28.06
N VAL A 154 -16.09 -2.90 26.85
CA VAL A 154 -16.70 -3.32 25.58
C VAL A 154 -16.53 -4.83 25.36
N ARG A 155 -15.35 -5.37 25.65
CA ARG A 155 -15.06 -6.79 25.52
C ARG A 155 -15.93 -7.66 26.43
N ASP A 156 -16.15 -7.23 27.67
CA ASP A 156 -16.99 -7.95 28.62
C ASP A 156 -18.46 -7.94 28.19
N ASP A 157 -18.95 -6.85 27.65
CA ASP A 157 -20.31 -6.75 27.11
C ASP A 157 -20.51 -7.63 25.88
N MET A 158 -19.54 -7.64 24.96
CA MET A 158 -19.58 -8.48 23.77
C MET A 158 -19.51 -9.97 24.09
N THR A 159 -18.68 -10.38 25.05
CA THR A 159 -18.61 -11.77 25.51
C THR A 159 -19.93 -12.24 26.12
N ARG A 160 -20.65 -11.35 26.80
CA ARG A 160 -21.99 -11.63 27.31
C ARG A 160 -23.03 -11.77 26.19
N LEU A 161 -22.91 -10.93 25.16
CA LEU A 161 -23.79 -10.96 23.98
C LEU A 161 -23.59 -12.23 23.15
N GLU A 162 -22.35 -12.66 22.92
CA GLU A 162 -21.98 -13.83 22.11
C GLU A 162 -22.70 -15.11 22.56
N ARG A 163 -22.91 -15.26 23.88
CA ARG A 163 -23.62 -16.40 24.46
C ARG A 163 -25.10 -16.47 24.06
N LYS A 164 -25.70 -15.38 23.57
CA LYS A 164 -27.11 -15.25 23.21
C LYS A 164 -27.36 -15.27 21.70
N LEU A 165 -26.30 -15.28 20.89
CA LEU A 165 -26.39 -15.11 19.44
C LEU A 165 -26.44 -16.45 18.67
N GLY A 166 -27.05 -16.42 17.49
CA GLY A 166 -27.00 -17.48 16.50
C GLY A 166 -25.60 -17.66 15.87
N ALA A 167 -25.38 -18.76 15.16
CA ALA A 167 -24.05 -19.11 14.62
C ALA A 167 -23.46 -18.04 13.68
N GLY A 168 -24.27 -17.42 12.80
CA GLY A 168 -23.81 -16.37 11.87
C GLY A 168 -23.40 -15.07 12.58
N ASP A 169 -24.15 -14.68 13.60
CA ASP A 169 -23.87 -13.45 14.35
C ASP A 169 -22.69 -13.63 15.30
N ARG A 170 -22.45 -14.82 15.82
CA ARG A 170 -21.25 -15.15 16.59
C ARG A 170 -19.97 -14.92 15.80
N VAL A 171 -19.95 -15.26 14.52
CA VAL A 171 -18.77 -15.00 13.66
C VAL A 171 -18.46 -13.51 13.58
N ARG A 172 -19.50 -12.67 13.40
CA ARG A 172 -19.34 -11.21 13.35
C ARG A 172 -18.86 -10.63 14.68
N VAL A 173 -19.41 -11.10 15.79
CA VAL A 173 -18.97 -10.68 17.13
C VAL A 173 -17.55 -11.15 17.41
N SER A 174 -17.17 -12.37 17.02
CA SER A 174 -15.79 -12.87 17.14
C SER A 174 -14.80 -11.99 16.36
N GLN A 175 -15.12 -11.63 15.11
CA GLN A 175 -14.30 -10.72 14.31
C GLN A 175 -14.14 -9.34 14.95
N TYR A 176 -15.22 -8.81 15.55
CA TYR A 176 -15.16 -7.55 16.31
C TYR A 176 -14.26 -7.67 17.54
N LEU A 177 -14.40 -8.76 18.30
CA LEU A 177 -13.55 -9.02 19.48
C LEU A 177 -12.08 -9.17 19.11
N ASP A 178 -11.78 -9.77 17.96
CA ASP A 178 -10.40 -9.88 17.47
C ASP A 178 -9.83 -8.50 17.10
N ALA A 179 -10.63 -7.61 16.53
CA ALA A 179 -10.24 -6.22 16.29
C ALA A 179 -9.98 -5.46 17.60
N VAL A 180 -10.84 -5.63 18.61
CA VAL A 180 -10.65 -5.05 19.95
C VAL A 180 -9.37 -5.55 20.61
N ARG A 181 -9.07 -6.86 20.52
CA ARG A 181 -7.81 -7.44 21.04
C ARG A 181 -6.58 -6.87 20.33
N GLU A 182 -6.69 -6.57 19.05
CA GLU A 182 -5.60 -5.94 18.31
C GLU A 182 -5.32 -4.53 18.80
N ILE A 183 -6.36 -3.72 19.03
CA ILE A 183 -6.23 -2.38 19.61
C ILE A 183 -5.61 -2.47 21.02
N GLU A 184 -6.06 -3.41 21.87
CA GLU A 184 -5.53 -3.63 23.21
C GLU A 184 -4.03 -3.97 23.18
N ARG A 185 -3.60 -4.90 22.30
CA ARG A 185 -2.19 -5.22 22.13
C ARG A 185 -1.36 -4.02 21.69
N ARG A 186 -1.91 -3.19 20.81
CA ARG A 186 -1.26 -1.97 20.32
C ARG A 186 -1.06 -0.97 21.46
N ILE A 187 -2.08 -0.74 22.29
CA ILE A 187 -1.99 0.12 23.48
C ILE A 187 -0.88 -0.37 24.41
N GLN A 188 -0.85 -1.67 24.72
CA GLN A 188 0.16 -2.27 25.58
C GLN A 188 1.58 -2.10 25.06
N ARG A 189 1.79 -2.19 23.73
CA ARG A 189 3.10 -1.97 23.13
C ARG A 189 3.55 -0.52 23.21
N VAL A 190 2.65 0.43 22.92
CA VAL A 190 2.96 1.86 23.06
C VAL A 190 3.29 2.21 24.50
N GLU A 191 2.58 1.63 25.50
CA GLU A 191 2.90 1.79 26.92
C GLU A 191 4.32 1.25 27.23
N ALA A 192 4.70 0.10 26.69
CA ALA A 192 6.03 -0.50 26.91
C ALA A 192 7.16 0.27 26.22
N GLN A 193 6.90 0.83 25.04
CA GLN A 193 7.90 1.59 24.24
C GLN A 193 8.02 3.05 24.67
N ALA A 194 7.03 3.61 25.37
CA ALA A 194 7.07 5.02 25.79
C ALA A 194 8.22 5.34 26.75
N ASP A 195 8.79 4.33 27.40
CA ASP A 195 9.98 4.47 28.25
C ASP A 195 11.29 4.45 27.44
N GLU A 196 11.28 4.07 26.14
CA GLU A 196 12.47 3.86 25.32
C GLU A 196 12.58 4.82 24.11
N ALA A 197 11.50 5.42 23.63
CA ALA A 197 11.51 6.23 22.41
C ALA A 197 11.33 7.73 22.69
N GLU A 198 12.40 8.51 22.60
CA GLU A 198 12.32 9.96 22.43
C GLU A 198 11.86 10.27 21.00
N LEU A 199 10.58 10.66 20.84
CA LEU A 199 10.13 11.28 19.57
C LEU A 199 10.89 12.61 19.39
N PRO A 200 11.30 12.97 18.15
CA PRO A 200 11.94 14.24 17.89
C PRO A 200 11.10 15.40 18.45
N GLU A 201 11.68 16.26 19.30
CA GLU A 201 10.98 17.39 19.93
C GLU A 201 10.33 18.37 18.94
N ASN A 202 10.74 18.31 17.65
CA ASN A 202 10.34 19.23 16.59
C ASN A 202 9.31 18.64 15.61
N LEU A 203 8.65 17.54 15.95
CA LEU A 203 7.66 16.94 15.05
C LEU A 203 6.40 17.82 14.99
N ALA A 204 6.32 18.71 14.00
CA ALA A 204 5.18 19.57 13.78
C ALA A 204 3.98 18.77 13.29
N ARG A 205 2.83 18.92 13.96
CA ARG A 205 1.57 18.28 13.56
C ARG A 205 1.06 18.89 12.25
N PRO A 206 0.72 18.10 11.23
CA PRO A 206 0.10 18.62 10.01
C PRO A 206 -1.23 19.34 10.31
N VAL A 207 -1.48 20.47 9.64
CA VAL A 207 -2.65 21.32 9.91
C VAL A 207 -3.92 20.84 9.16
N GLY A 208 -3.78 19.86 8.29
CA GLY A 208 -4.87 19.30 7.48
C GLY A 208 -4.35 18.70 6.18
N ILE A 209 -5.19 18.70 5.15
CA ILE A 209 -4.81 18.24 3.82
C ILE A 209 -4.24 19.44 3.06
N PRO A 210 -3.00 19.40 2.53
CA PRO A 210 -2.45 20.41 1.68
C PRO A 210 -3.28 20.61 0.40
N GLU A 211 -3.35 21.84 -0.12
CA GLU A 211 -4.01 22.12 -1.41
C GLU A 211 -3.19 21.61 -2.60
N SER A 212 -1.87 21.63 -2.48
CA SER A 212 -0.95 21.14 -3.49
C SER A 212 -0.85 19.61 -3.44
N PHE A 213 -1.02 18.95 -4.59
CA PHE A 213 -0.80 17.51 -4.72
C PHE A 213 0.64 17.13 -4.33
N ASP A 214 1.64 17.92 -4.78
CA ASP A 214 3.06 17.68 -4.44
C ASP A 214 3.30 17.70 -2.92
N GLU A 215 2.83 18.75 -2.26
CA GLU A 215 2.99 18.88 -0.81
C GLU A 215 2.28 17.75 -0.06
N HIS A 216 1.06 17.41 -0.48
CA HIS A 216 0.31 16.31 0.12
C HIS A 216 1.02 14.97 -0.07
N ALA A 217 1.44 14.65 -1.31
CA ALA A 217 2.12 13.38 -1.60
C ALA A 217 3.44 13.24 -0.83
N ARG A 218 4.27 14.30 -0.79
CA ARG A 218 5.53 14.30 -0.05
C ARG A 218 5.31 14.17 1.45
N LEU A 219 4.34 14.90 2.02
CA LEU A 219 4.00 14.81 3.43
C LEU A 219 3.56 13.39 3.83
N MET A 220 2.79 12.71 2.98
CA MET A 220 2.40 11.32 3.22
C MET A 220 3.61 10.37 3.15
N PHE A 221 4.57 10.60 2.25
CA PHE A 221 5.84 9.86 2.23
C PHE A 221 6.70 10.15 3.46
N ASP A 222 6.77 11.41 3.93
CA ASP A 222 7.51 11.79 5.14
C ASP A 222 6.96 11.06 6.37
N LEU A 223 5.63 10.96 6.49
CA LEU A 223 4.98 10.21 7.58
C LEU A 223 5.30 8.72 7.53
N GLN A 224 5.41 8.13 6.34
CA GLN A 224 5.84 6.74 6.18
C GLN A 224 7.30 6.56 6.62
N ALA A 225 8.20 7.44 6.18
CA ALA A 225 9.62 7.39 6.57
C ALA A 225 9.78 7.48 8.08
N LEU A 226 9.05 8.41 8.73
CA LEU A 226 9.03 8.55 10.19
C LEU A 226 8.48 7.31 10.89
N ALA A 227 7.42 6.69 10.35
CA ALA A 227 6.85 5.48 10.91
C ALA A 227 7.82 4.29 10.83
N PHE A 228 8.60 4.19 9.76
CA PHE A 228 9.67 3.19 9.64
C PHE A 228 10.83 3.49 10.59
N GLN A 229 11.31 4.73 10.63
CA GLN A 229 12.41 5.14 11.51
C GLN A 229 12.12 4.87 12.99
N ALA A 230 10.85 5.04 13.41
CA ALA A 230 10.40 4.80 14.78
C ALA A 230 9.90 3.37 15.04
N ASP A 231 10.03 2.45 14.08
CA ASP A 231 9.51 1.06 14.10
C ASP A 231 8.02 0.98 14.53
N ILE A 232 7.23 2.01 14.17
CA ILE A 232 5.78 2.04 14.46
C ILE A 232 5.03 1.05 13.59
N THR A 233 5.46 0.88 12.34
CA THR A 233 5.00 -0.17 11.44
C THR A 233 6.13 -0.59 10.50
N ARG A 234 6.10 -1.84 10.06
CA ARG A 234 7.04 -2.40 9.06
C ARG A 234 6.37 -2.68 7.73
N VAL A 235 5.06 -2.46 7.62
CA VAL A 235 4.29 -2.73 6.41
C VAL A 235 3.36 -1.57 6.14
N PHE A 236 3.42 -1.00 4.93
CA PHE A 236 2.42 -0.05 4.49
C PHE A 236 2.11 -0.15 3.00
N THR A 237 0.97 0.38 2.63
CA THR A 237 0.54 0.58 1.27
C THR A 237 0.16 2.03 1.04
N TYR A 238 0.50 2.56 -0.13
CA TYR A 238 0.21 3.93 -0.50
C TYR A 238 -0.40 4.02 -1.90
N LEU A 239 -1.67 4.40 -1.97
CA LEU A 239 -2.39 4.64 -3.22
C LEU A 239 -2.21 6.11 -3.62
N ILE A 240 -1.19 6.40 -4.44
CA ILE A 240 -0.84 7.75 -4.91
C ILE A 240 -1.88 8.29 -5.89
N GLY A 241 -2.50 7.43 -6.66
CA GLY A 241 -3.61 7.73 -7.54
C GLY A 241 -4.52 6.51 -7.64
N ARG A 242 -5.80 6.68 -7.33
CA ARG A 242 -6.76 5.60 -7.52
C ARG A 242 -7.06 5.42 -9.00
N GLU A 243 -7.55 4.27 -9.35
CA GLU A 243 -8.12 4.06 -10.67
C GLU A 243 -9.27 5.06 -10.95
N GLN A 244 -9.37 5.54 -12.18
CA GLN A 244 -10.33 6.58 -12.60
C GLN A 244 -10.16 7.93 -11.88
N THR A 245 -8.96 8.26 -11.40
CA THR A 245 -8.73 9.54 -10.72
C THR A 245 -9.04 10.73 -11.61
N ALA A 246 -9.76 11.72 -11.06
CA ALA A 246 -9.97 13.02 -11.68
C ALA A 246 -8.88 14.03 -11.34
N GLN A 247 -7.80 13.61 -10.67
CA GLN A 247 -6.69 14.49 -10.30
C GLN A 247 -6.07 15.14 -11.54
N SER A 248 -5.81 16.43 -11.47
CA SER A 248 -5.03 17.19 -12.45
C SER A 248 -3.74 17.69 -11.81
N TYR A 249 -2.76 18.04 -12.63
CA TYR A 249 -1.41 18.42 -12.19
C TYR A 249 -0.98 19.75 -12.86
N PRO A 250 -1.63 20.88 -12.55
CA PRO A 250 -1.33 22.17 -13.17
C PRO A 250 0.09 22.64 -12.88
N GLU A 251 0.70 22.23 -11.77
CA GLU A 251 2.08 22.54 -11.37
C GLU A 251 3.13 21.99 -12.33
N ILE A 252 2.80 20.93 -13.07
CA ILE A 252 3.67 20.37 -14.13
C ILE A 252 3.14 20.66 -15.54
N GLY A 253 2.16 21.57 -15.65
CA GLY A 253 1.55 21.98 -16.92
C GLY A 253 0.56 20.96 -17.51
N VAL A 254 -0.07 20.13 -16.67
CA VAL A 254 -1.12 19.17 -17.06
C VAL A 254 -2.41 19.51 -16.33
N PRO A 255 -3.26 20.40 -16.90
CA PRO A 255 -4.52 20.81 -16.31
C PRO A 255 -5.65 19.79 -16.48
N ASP A 256 -5.49 18.84 -17.41
CA ASP A 256 -6.49 17.83 -17.69
C ASP A 256 -6.47 16.72 -16.63
N ALA A 257 -7.63 16.09 -16.42
CA ALA A 257 -7.74 14.97 -15.48
C ALA A 257 -6.90 13.78 -15.92
N HIS A 258 -6.20 13.16 -14.98
CA HIS A 258 -5.29 12.02 -15.22
C HIS A 258 -5.97 10.88 -16.00
N HIS A 259 -7.15 10.42 -15.54
CA HIS A 259 -7.89 9.35 -16.21
C HIS A 259 -8.27 9.71 -17.65
N ALA A 260 -8.75 10.95 -17.90
CA ALA A 260 -9.06 11.40 -19.25
C ALA A 260 -7.81 11.52 -20.16
N THR A 261 -6.66 11.81 -19.56
CA THR A 261 -5.36 11.89 -20.26
C THR A 261 -4.82 10.49 -20.58
N SER A 262 -5.05 9.49 -19.72
CA SER A 262 -4.62 8.11 -19.96
C SER A 262 -5.34 7.46 -21.14
N HIS A 263 -6.56 7.91 -21.46
CA HIS A 263 -7.25 7.56 -22.72
C HIS A 263 -6.73 8.43 -23.90
N HIS A 264 -5.47 8.21 -24.24
CA HIS A 264 -4.73 9.07 -25.15
C HIS A 264 -5.06 8.88 -26.63
N GLN A 265 -5.69 7.75 -27.04
CA GLN A 265 -6.07 7.46 -28.44
C GLN A 265 -4.93 7.74 -29.44
N MET A 266 -3.69 7.50 -29.02
CA MET A 266 -2.47 7.81 -29.77
C MET A 266 -2.28 9.30 -30.13
N ASP A 267 -3.00 10.22 -29.46
CA ASP A 267 -2.80 11.67 -29.60
C ASP A 267 -1.44 12.06 -28.99
N PRO A 268 -0.52 12.68 -29.77
CA PRO A 268 0.81 13.03 -29.28
C PRO A 268 0.79 13.99 -28.08
N GLY A 269 -0.17 14.92 -28.01
CA GLY A 269 -0.30 15.86 -26.91
C GLY A 269 -0.70 15.19 -25.62
N LYS A 270 -1.66 14.27 -25.66
CA LYS A 270 -2.06 13.46 -24.51
C LYS A 270 -0.94 12.52 -24.07
N LEU A 271 -0.23 11.88 -25.00
CA LEU A 271 0.93 11.03 -24.68
C LEU A 271 2.04 11.82 -23.97
N GLU A 272 2.31 13.05 -24.41
CA GLU A 272 3.27 13.93 -23.75
C GLU A 272 2.80 14.30 -22.34
N GLN A 273 1.54 14.67 -22.15
CA GLN A 273 0.96 14.97 -20.84
C GLN A 273 1.01 13.74 -19.92
N TYR A 274 0.66 12.57 -20.42
CA TYR A 274 0.67 11.33 -19.67
C TYR A 274 2.10 10.93 -19.25
N ALA A 275 3.08 11.12 -20.13
CA ALA A 275 4.48 10.93 -19.79
C ALA A 275 4.95 11.90 -18.69
N LYS A 276 4.51 13.17 -18.70
CA LYS A 276 4.80 14.14 -17.63
C LYS A 276 4.22 13.69 -16.29
N ILE A 277 2.96 13.21 -16.25
CA ILE A 277 2.34 12.69 -15.03
C ILE A 277 3.16 11.52 -14.48
N ASN A 278 3.48 10.53 -15.33
CA ASN A 278 4.24 9.37 -14.89
C ASN A 278 5.66 9.74 -14.40
N THR A 279 6.34 10.67 -15.08
CA THR A 279 7.64 11.18 -14.62
C THR A 279 7.54 11.86 -13.27
N TYR A 280 6.48 12.64 -13.05
CA TYR A 280 6.23 13.33 -11.79
C TYR A 280 5.97 12.36 -10.64
N HIS A 281 5.16 11.34 -10.84
CA HIS A 281 4.93 10.30 -9.84
C HIS A 281 6.22 9.53 -9.51
N VAL A 282 7.06 9.25 -10.52
CA VAL A 282 8.38 8.65 -10.29
C VAL A 282 9.33 9.59 -9.53
N ASP A 283 9.24 10.92 -9.74
CA ASP A 283 10.01 11.90 -8.96
C ASP A 283 9.60 11.92 -7.48
N LEU A 284 8.30 11.83 -7.19
CA LEU A 284 7.81 11.69 -5.82
C LEU A 284 8.36 10.44 -5.14
N LEU A 285 8.30 9.29 -5.83
CA LEU A 285 8.92 8.06 -5.36
C LEU A 285 10.42 8.22 -5.14
N ALA A 286 11.14 8.82 -6.11
CA ALA A 286 12.59 9.02 -6.02
C ALA A 286 12.96 9.91 -4.81
N GLY A 287 12.14 10.91 -4.49
CA GLY A 287 12.27 11.72 -3.28
C GLY A 287 12.20 10.87 -2.01
N PHE A 288 11.19 10.02 -1.90
CA PHE A 288 11.03 9.10 -0.79
C PHE A 288 12.20 8.09 -0.67
N LEU A 289 12.61 7.48 -1.77
CA LEU A 289 13.76 6.55 -1.76
C LEU A 289 15.06 7.22 -1.32
N LYS A 290 15.32 8.47 -1.74
CA LYS A 290 16.47 9.27 -1.26
C LYS A 290 16.37 9.53 0.24
N GLN A 291 15.20 9.85 0.75
CA GLN A 291 14.98 10.05 2.18
C GLN A 291 15.31 8.79 2.97
N LEU A 292 14.80 7.63 2.54
CA LEU A 292 15.12 6.34 3.16
C LEU A 292 16.62 6.01 3.06
N GLN A 293 17.26 6.31 1.91
CA GLN A 293 18.71 6.13 1.71
C GLN A 293 19.55 7.00 2.65
N SER A 294 19.09 8.22 2.95
CA SER A 294 19.77 9.14 3.86
C SER A 294 19.49 8.89 5.34
N THR A 295 18.51 8.04 5.66
CA THR A 295 18.14 7.71 7.04
C THR A 295 18.89 6.47 7.51
N PRO A 296 19.82 6.58 8.49
CA PRO A 296 20.59 5.45 9.00
C PRO A 296 19.70 4.37 9.64
N ASP A 297 20.04 3.10 9.40
CA ASP A 297 19.45 1.94 10.07
C ASP A 297 20.51 0.83 10.21
N GLY A 298 20.94 0.56 11.42
CA GLY A 298 22.05 -0.34 11.70
C GLY A 298 23.35 0.08 10.99
N ASP A 299 23.94 -0.86 10.25
CA ASP A 299 25.16 -0.64 9.46
C ASP A 299 24.89 -0.06 8.07
N GLY A 300 23.61 0.25 7.74
CA GLY A 300 23.17 0.74 6.44
C GLY A 300 22.16 1.89 6.56
N SER A 301 21.20 1.89 5.67
CA SER A 301 20.11 2.85 5.61
C SER A 301 18.73 2.13 5.67
N LEU A 302 17.67 2.88 5.95
CA LEU A 302 16.30 2.34 5.84
C LEU A 302 16.02 1.76 4.45
N LEU A 303 16.61 2.33 3.38
CA LEU A 303 16.45 1.80 2.03
C LEU A 303 17.14 0.43 1.87
N ASP A 304 18.30 0.23 2.48
CA ASP A 304 19.00 -1.06 2.44
C ASP A 304 18.19 -2.17 3.13
N GLN A 305 17.40 -1.82 4.14
CA GLN A 305 16.55 -2.76 4.87
C GLN A 305 15.16 -2.96 4.26
N SER A 306 14.75 -2.10 3.31
CA SER A 306 13.40 -2.07 2.75
C SER A 306 13.26 -2.91 1.49
N LEU A 307 12.01 -3.39 1.24
CA LEU A 307 11.52 -3.88 -0.05
C LEU A 307 10.30 -3.05 -0.45
N ILE A 308 10.38 -2.33 -1.56
CA ILE A 308 9.36 -1.39 -2.01
C ILE A 308 8.93 -1.75 -3.42
N LEU A 309 7.65 -2.04 -3.61
CA LEU A 309 7.03 -2.24 -4.91
C LEU A 309 6.25 -0.98 -5.28
N TYR A 310 6.51 -0.44 -6.46
CA TYR A 310 5.78 0.66 -7.07
C TYR A 310 5.33 0.28 -8.47
N GLY A 311 4.14 0.71 -8.87
CA GLY A 311 3.62 0.48 -10.21
C GLY A 311 2.13 0.72 -10.34
N GLY A 312 1.55 0.19 -11.40
CA GLY A 312 0.12 0.25 -11.70
C GLY A 312 -0.43 -1.04 -12.28
N GLY A 313 -1.73 -1.28 -12.08
CA GLY A 313 -2.43 -2.48 -12.55
C GLY A 313 -2.84 -2.40 -14.04
N ILE A 314 -2.58 -1.29 -14.71
CA ILE A 314 -2.85 -1.05 -16.14
C ILE A 314 -1.57 -0.54 -16.78
N SER A 315 -1.10 -1.19 -17.85
CA SER A 315 0.10 -0.82 -18.59
C SER A 315 -0.18 0.14 -19.74
N ASP A 316 -1.31 -0.03 -20.42
CA ASP A 316 -1.82 0.87 -21.46
C ASP A 316 -3.21 1.35 -21.05
N GLY A 317 -3.31 2.62 -20.65
CA GLY A 317 -4.55 3.23 -20.16
C GLY A 317 -5.63 3.36 -21.23
N ASP A 318 -5.26 3.43 -22.51
CA ASP A 318 -6.22 3.50 -23.62
C ASP A 318 -6.87 2.15 -23.91
N GLN A 319 -6.10 1.07 -23.79
CA GLN A 319 -6.52 -0.30 -24.04
C GLN A 319 -6.91 -1.05 -22.75
N HIS A 320 -6.71 -0.45 -21.58
CA HIS A 320 -6.86 -1.09 -20.26
C HIS A 320 -6.08 -2.42 -20.17
N SER A 321 -4.87 -2.46 -20.72
CA SER A 321 -4.06 -3.69 -20.73
C SER A 321 -3.52 -4.02 -19.36
N HIS A 322 -3.63 -5.28 -18.95
CA HIS A 322 -3.08 -5.81 -17.70
C HIS A 322 -1.83 -6.68 -17.92
N ILE A 323 -1.17 -6.53 -19.08
CA ILE A 323 0.00 -7.29 -19.50
C ILE A 323 1.22 -6.36 -19.53
N ASP A 324 2.40 -6.89 -19.15
CA ASP A 324 3.65 -6.14 -19.08
C ASP A 324 3.51 -4.87 -18.21
N LEU A 325 3.08 -5.09 -16.97
CA LEU A 325 2.79 -4.03 -16.00
C LEU A 325 4.00 -3.14 -15.74
N PRO A 326 3.81 -1.81 -15.58
CA PRO A 326 4.87 -0.87 -15.24
C PRO A 326 5.25 -1.01 -13.77
N LEU A 327 6.36 -1.67 -13.48
CA LEU A 327 6.78 -2.03 -12.14
C LEU A 327 8.18 -1.53 -11.82
N ILE A 328 8.37 -1.09 -10.59
CA ILE A 328 9.66 -0.77 -9.98
C ILE A 328 9.73 -1.52 -8.65
N LEU A 329 10.77 -2.33 -8.48
CA LEU A 329 11.13 -2.91 -7.19
C LEU A 329 12.36 -2.15 -6.68
N ALA A 330 12.30 -1.61 -5.47
CA ALA A 330 13.37 -0.81 -4.88
C ALA A 330 13.71 -1.25 -3.46
N GLY A 331 14.94 -0.92 -3.05
CA GLY A 331 15.49 -1.25 -1.73
C GLY A 331 16.52 -2.38 -1.77
N GLY A 332 17.11 -2.67 -0.61
CA GLY A 332 18.13 -3.71 -0.46
C GLY A 332 17.58 -5.02 0.12
N GLY A 333 16.37 -5.03 0.70
CA GLY A 333 15.77 -6.21 1.33
C GLY A 333 16.67 -6.85 2.38
N ALA A 334 17.32 -6.03 3.21
CA ALA A 334 18.32 -6.51 4.18
C ALA A 334 19.44 -7.35 3.55
N GLY A 335 19.93 -6.92 2.38
CA GLY A 335 20.98 -7.60 1.63
C GLY A 335 20.50 -8.74 0.71
N GLN A 336 19.19 -8.95 0.60
CA GLN A 336 18.60 -10.01 -0.22
C GLN A 336 18.19 -9.55 -1.62
N LEU A 337 18.27 -8.25 -1.93
CA LEU A 337 17.95 -7.72 -3.25
C LEU A 337 19.12 -6.88 -3.77
N GLU A 338 19.71 -7.32 -4.88
CA GLU A 338 20.71 -6.54 -5.62
C GLU A 338 20.01 -5.69 -6.66
N GLY A 339 20.19 -4.38 -6.62
CA GLY A 339 19.59 -3.41 -7.54
C GLY A 339 20.35 -3.26 -8.86
N ARG A 340 20.15 -2.11 -9.54
CA ARG A 340 20.76 -1.71 -10.82
C ARG A 340 20.51 -2.70 -11.96
N ARG A 341 19.32 -3.32 -11.99
CA ARG A 341 18.97 -4.37 -12.95
C ARG A 341 17.65 -4.09 -13.66
N HIS A 342 17.62 -4.45 -14.93
CA HIS A 342 16.40 -4.71 -15.68
C HIS A 342 16.32 -6.23 -15.87
N VAL A 343 15.24 -6.84 -15.38
CA VAL A 343 15.02 -8.30 -15.47
C VAL A 343 13.78 -8.55 -16.30
N ARG A 344 13.96 -9.26 -17.40
CA ARG A 344 12.87 -9.60 -18.30
C ARG A 344 12.41 -11.03 -18.09
N TYR A 345 11.16 -11.18 -17.74
CA TYR A 345 10.48 -12.46 -17.62
C TYR A 345 9.68 -12.78 -18.88
N PRO A 346 9.27 -14.05 -19.10
CA PRO A 346 8.32 -14.37 -20.14
C PRO A 346 7.05 -13.52 -20.05
N THR A 347 6.50 -13.12 -21.19
CA THR A 347 5.23 -12.39 -21.23
C THR A 347 4.14 -13.21 -20.53
N ASP A 348 3.24 -12.53 -19.82
CA ASP A 348 2.16 -13.12 -19.03
C ASP A 348 2.60 -13.87 -17.75
N THR A 349 3.83 -13.69 -17.30
CA THR A 349 4.21 -14.21 -15.99
C THR A 349 3.33 -13.55 -14.91
N PRO A 350 2.65 -14.31 -14.03
CA PRO A 350 1.81 -13.73 -12.99
C PRO A 350 2.59 -12.77 -12.07
N MET A 351 2.07 -11.57 -11.86
CA MET A 351 2.68 -10.62 -10.93
C MET A 351 2.73 -11.16 -9.49
N THR A 352 1.79 -12.03 -9.13
CA THR A 352 1.79 -12.74 -7.85
C THR A 352 3.04 -13.57 -7.60
N ASN A 353 3.75 -14.00 -8.64
CA ASN A 353 5.07 -14.64 -8.50
C ASN A 353 6.11 -13.66 -7.91
N LEU A 354 6.04 -12.35 -8.26
CA LEU A 354 6.87 -11.31 -7.66
C LEU A 354 6.47 -11.09 -6.19
N LEU A 355 5.17 -11.02 -5.90
CA LEU A 355 4.68 -10.82 -4.52
C LEU A 355 5.11 -11.96 -3.60
N LEU A 356 5.08 -13.22 -4.08
CA LEU A 356 5.62 -14.37 -3.33
C LEU A 356 7.12 -14.23 -3.09
N ALA A 357 7.90 -13.87 -4.10
CA ALA A 357 9.34 -13.66 -3.95
C ALA A 357 9.67 -12.54 -2.96
N MET A 358 8.86 -11.48 -2.91
CA MET A 358 9.00 -10.40 -1.92
C MET A 358 8.67 -10.88 -0.51
N LEU A 359 7.61 -11.66 -0.31
CA LEU A 359 7.27 -12.24 1.00
C LEU A 359 8.39 -13.16 1.50
N ASP A 360 8.97 -14.01 0.63
CA ASP A 360 10.11 -14.86 0.99
C ASP A 360 11.33 -14.02 1.42
N LYS A 361 11.68 -12.97 0.65
CA LYS A 361 12.80 -12.07 0.98
C LYS A 361 12.55 -11.26 2.26
N ALA A 362 11.31 -10.98 2.59
CA ALA A 362 10.92 -10.39 3.88
C ALA A 362 10.90 -11.39 5.04
N GLY A 363 11.23 -12.66 4.82
CA GLY A 363 11.21 -13.71 5.83
C GLY A 363 9.80 -14.09 6.31
N VAL A 364 8.79 -13.85 5.50
CA VAL A 364 7.39 -14.10 5.85
C VAL A 364 6.99 -15.52 5.47
N VAL A 365 6.59 -16.30 6.45
CA VAL A 365 6.01 -17.63 6.20
C VAL A 365 4.58 -17.46 5.70
N HIS A 366 4.30 -17.99 4.53
CA HIS A 366 2.99 -17.90 3.87
C HIS A 366 2.61 -19.25 3.23
N ALA A 367 1.34 -19.36 2.78
CA ALA A 367 0.87 -20.52 2.04
C ALA A 367 1.63 -20.67 0.71
N GLU A 368 1.85 -21.89 0.25
CA GLU A 368 2.46 -22.16 -1.06
C GLU A 368 1.62 -21.61 -2.22
N GLN A 369 0.29 -21.62 -2.05
CA GLN A 369 -0.64 -21.10 -3.06
C GLN A 369 -1.09 -19.68 -2.68
N PHE A 370 -0.84 -18.73 -3.58
CA PHE A 370 -1.19 -17.32 -3.42
C PHE A 370 -1.74 -16.77 -4.75
N GLY A 371 -3.01 -16.37 -4.76
CA GLY A 371 -3.68 -15.85 -5.96
C GLY A 371 -3.53 -16.78 -7.15
N ASP A 372 -3.11 -16.23 -8.27
CA ASP A 372 -2.84 -16.95 -9.53
C ASP A 372 -1.35 -17.32 -9.71
N ALA A 373 -0.56 -17.26 -8.63
CA ALA A 373 0.86 -17.58 -8.69
C ALA A 373 1.12 -18.99 -9.22
N THR A 374 2.08 -19.10 -10.13
CA THR A 374 2.57 -20.37 -10.70
C THR A 374 3.92 -20.78 -10.13
N GLY A 375 4.52 -19.93 -9.32
CA GLY A 375 5.83 -20.13 -8.69
C GLY A 375 6.32 -18.82 -8.09
N ARG A 376 7.62 -18.73 -7.82
CA ARG A 376 8.30 -17.53 -7.34
C ARG A 376 9.18 -16.97 -8.43
N LEU A 377 9.28 -15.65 -8.51
CA LEU A 377 10.27 -15.04 -9.41
C LEU A 377 11.68 -15.25 -8.86
N ASP A 378 12.59 -15.63 -9.75
CA ASP A 378 14.01 -15.57 -9.46
C ASP A 378 14.45 -14.09 -9.56
N LEU A 379 14.74 -13.50 -8.40
CA LEU A 379 15.26 -12.15 -8.24
C LEU A 379 16.79 -12.14 -7.99
N GLU A 380 17.44 -13.30 -8.04
CA GLU A 380 18.88 -13.40 -7.86
C GLU A 380 19.62 -12.89 -9.10
N PRO A 381 20.84 -12.31 -8.94
CA PRO A 381 21.69 -11.97 -10.07
C PRO A 381 22.02 -13.25 -10.83
N LEU A 382 21.93 -13.20 -12.17
CA LEU A 382 22.48 -14.26 -12.99
C LEU A 382 24.01 -14.34 -12.72
N ASN A 383 24.45 -15.43 -12.17
CA ASN A 383 25.87 -15.74 -12.08
C ASN A 383 26.39 -15.93 -13.51
N VAL A 384 26.95 -14.87 -14.12
CA VAL A 384 27.58 -14.88 -15.45
C VAL A 384 29.08 -14.99 -15.27
#